data_49a07f2454a25b0bf12686ca50da6e14
#
_entry.id   49a07f2454a25b0bf12686ca50da6e14
#
_cell.length_a   1.000
_cell.length_b   1.000
_cell.length_c   1.000
_cell.angle_alpha   90.00
_cell.angle_beta   90.00
_cell.angle_gamma   90.00
#
_symmetry.space_group_name_H-M   'P 1'
#
loop_
_entity.id
_entity.type
_entity.pdbx_description
1 polymer ?
#
loop_
_entity_poly.entity_id
_entity_poly.type
_entity_poly.pdbx_seq_one_letter_code
_entity_poly.pdbx_strand_id
1 'polypeptide(L)'
;MLSLKDQHALILGLGESGLAMARWCARHGARVTVLDSREQPPHLATLLADCPSVAFKSGAFDASAIEGTDIRAVFKSPGLSPQSVAPLWQAAQAMGLWRGTELSLFAQALIDLRATMAYQPHILAITGTNGKTTVTALTGLLLGRAGVSVAVAGNIGPTLLDTLSHWLDGESGLPQAWVLELSSFQLEGVDNFEPTAAALLNITQDHLDWHGDMAAYATAKANVFGQQALMLLNRDDPATLAMLPTPEQIKKKQRPARNFLSFGSDVPNQPGHYGLETVNGMTWLVRAMEADETRKRRRDEEEDIHLQRLMPADALRIRGRHNALNALAALALACSTGRQLAPMLYGLREYNGEPHRVEPVAMVHDVEYFDDSKGTNVGATVAALLGLGADRRLVVILGGDGKGQDFAPLAHPVKQHARAVVLIGRDAPALREALSETGVPLHDAASLPEAVNAASDLAQAGDAVLLSPACASLDMFRNYAHRAEVFVEAVQALAQEEGVA
;
A
#
# COMPACT_ATOMS: atom_id res chain seq x y z
N MET A 1 7.53 -11.44 29.50
CA MET A 1 8.16 -11.25 28.18
C MET A 1 8.18 -12.56 27.46
N LEU A 2 7.65 -12.62 26.24
CA LEU A 2 7.81 -13.76 25.35
C LEU A 2 9.25 -13.71 24.81
N SER A 3 10.14 -14.54 25.33
CA SER A 3 11.54 -14.62 24.91
C SER A 3 11.71 -15.69 23.86
N LEU A 4 12.40 -15.40 22.77
CA LEU A 4 12.79 -16.36 21.74
C LEU A 4 13.94 -17.26 22.20
N LYS A 5 14.72 -16.81 23.19
CA LYS A 5 15.90 -17.53 23.67
C LYS A 5 15.54 -18.92 24.16
N ASP A 6 16.27 -19.90 23.66
CA ASP A 6 16.11 -21.32 23.96
C ASP A 6 14.72 -21.93 23.59
N GLN A 7 13.88 -21.17 22.85
CA GLN A 7 12.61 -21.68 22.32
C GLN A 7 12.82 -22.36 20.97
N HIS A 8 11.99 -23.35 20.67
CA HIS A 8 11.92 -23.91 19.32
C HIS A 8 10.81 -23.21 18.53
N ALA A 9 11.19 -22.47 17.49
CA ALA A 9 10.29 -21.75 16.60
C ALA A 9 10.14 -22.49 15.27
N LEU A 10 8.91 -22.61 14.80
CA LEU A 10 8.57 -23.10 13.47
C LEU A 10 8.16 -21.91 12.59
N ILE A 11 8.82 -21.74 11.45
CA ILE A 11 8.50 -20.74 10.45
C ILE A 11 7.78 -21.42 9.27
N LEU A 12 6.61 -20.93 8.90
CA LEU A 12 5.83 -21.45 7.78
C LEU A 12 6.03 -20.58 6.54
N GLY A 13 6.54 -21.20 5.47
CA GLY A 13 6.84 -20.55 4.19
C GLY A 13 8.18 -19.83 4.18
N LEU A 14 8.97 -20.06 3.12
CA LEU A 14 10.28 -19.44 2.90
C LEU A 14 10.23 -18.47 1.71
N GLY A 15 9.42 -17.41 1.86
CA GLY A 15 9.52 -16.17 1.11
C GLY A 15 10.45 -15.18 1.83
N GLU A 16 10.48 -13.92 1.40
CA GLU A 16 11.30 -12.86 2.02
C GLU A 16 11.01 -12.71 3.52
N SER A 17 9.73 -12.57 3.91
CA SER A 17 9.35 -12.48 5.33
C SER A 17 9.68 -13.75 6.11
N GLY A 18 9.59 -14.94 5.50
CA GLY A 18 9.98 -16.20 6.13
C GLY A 18 11.47 -16.27 6.43
N LEU A 19 12.29 -15.84 5.47
CA LEU A 19 13.74 -15.71 5.65
C LEU A 19 14.09 -14.71 6.76
N ALA A 20 13.47 -13.53 6.74
CA ALA A 20 13.67 -12.50 7.75
C ALA A 20 13.29 -12.99 9.16
N MET A 21 12.16 -13.68 9.30
CA MET A 21 11.75 -14.30 10.57
C MET A 21 12.73 -15.37 11.04
N ALA A 22 13.24 -16.22 10.13
CA ALA A 22 14.22 -17.25 10.47
C ALA A 22 15.55 -16.64 10.98
N ARG A 23 16.08 -15.64 10.27
CA ARG A 23 17.27 -14.88 10.70
C ARG A 23 17.05 -14.22 12.06
N TRP A 24 15.91 -13.57 12.25
CA TRP A 24 15.57 -12.89 13.50
C TRP A 24 15.49 -13.86 14.68
N CYS A 25 14.77 -14.96 14.53
CA CYS A 25 14.63 -15.96 15.59
C CYS A 25 15.97 -16.60 15.93
N ALA A 26 16.78 -16.97 14.92
CA ALA A 26 18.12 -17.53 15.14
C ALA A 26 19.06 -16.54 15.84
N ARG A 27 19.07 -15.27 15.43
CA ARG A 27 19.83 -14.17 16.06
C ARG A 27 19.49 -14.04 17.55
N HIS A 28 18.24 -14.28 17.94
CA HIS A 28 17.77 -14.16 19.32
C HIS A 28 17.83 -15.49 20.10
N GLY A 29 18.60 -16.47 19.60
CA GLY A 29 18.89 -17.71 20.30
C GLY A 29 17.77 -18.75 20.28
N ALA A 30 16.83 -18.64 19.36
CA ALA A 30 15.85 -19.68 19.12
C ALA A 30 16.45 -20.82 18.30
N ARG A 31 16.03 -22.07 18.59
CA ARG A 31 16.16 -23.15 17.63
C ARG A 31 15.08 -22.99 16.57
N VAL A 32 15.45 -22.95 15.29
CA VAL A 32 14.53 -22.65 14.21
C VAL A 32 14.38 -23.84 13.28
N THR A 33 13.14 -24.16 12.95
CA THR A 33 12.77 -25.03 11.82
C THR A 33 11.94 -24.23 10.85
N VAL A 34 12.27 -24.29 9.56
CA VAL A 34 11.47 -23.71 8.47
C VAL A 34 10.74 -24.84 7.75
N LEU A 35 9.43 -24.72 7.58
CA LEU A 35 8.58 -25.63 6.81
C LEU A 35 8.03 -24.89 5.58
N ASP A 36 8.23 -25.43 4.39
CA ASP A 36 7.65 -24.93 3.14
C ASP A 36 7.01 -26.08 2.37
N SER A 37 5.93 -25.82 1.64
CA SER A 37 5.27 -26.83 0.80
C SER A 37 6.10 -27.22 -0.43
N ARG A 38 7.09 -26.41 -0.79
CA ARG A 38 8.00 -26.62 -1.93
C ARG A 38 9.29 -27.28 -1.44
N GLU A 39 9.85 -28.17 -2.23
CA GLU A 39 11.14 -28.79 -1.94
C GLU A 39 12.31 -27.80 -2.08
N GLN A 40 12.21 -26.88 -3.03
CA GLN A 40 13.20 -25.84 -3.30
C GLN A 40 12.56 -24.44 -3.38
N PRO A 41 12.21 -23.86 -2.23
CA PRO A 41 11.70 -22.49 -2.19
C PRO A 41 12.80 -21.49 -2.58
N PRO A 42 12.45 -20.29 -3.09
CA PRO A 42 13.40 -19.33 -3.67
C PRO A 42 14.57 -18.95 -2.76
N HIS A 43 14.35 -18.89 -1.44
CA HIS A 43 15.36 -18.44 -0.47
C HIS A 43 16.06 -19.58 0.30
N LEU A 44 15.94 -20.83 -0.13
CA LEU A 44 16.55 -21.97 0.59
C LEU A 44 18.08 -21.88 0.66
N ALA A 45 18.72 -21.57 -0.48
CA ALA A 45 20.18 -21.43 -0.52
C ALA A 45 20.67 -20.28 0.39
N THR A 46 19.96 -19.17 0.40
CA THR A 46 20.24 -18.02 1.27
C THR A 46 20.07 -18.37 2.75
N LEU A 47 18.97 -19.06 3.10
CA LEU A 47 18.73 -19.52 4.48
C LEU A 47 19.88 -20.39 4.99
N LEU A 48 20.31 -21.38 4.21
CA LEU A 48 21.38 -22.31 4.61
C LEU A 48 22.75 -21.61 4.72
N ALA A 49 23.00 -20.59 3.90
CA ALA A 49 24.21 -19.80 3.98
C ALA A 49 24.23 -18.89 5.21
N ASP A 50 23.13 -18.18 5.48
CA ASP A 50 23.06 -17.16 6.54
C ASP A 50 22.85 -17.79 7.92
N CYS A 51 22.12 -18.90 7.98
CA CYS A 51 21.70 -19.56 9.21
C CYS A 51 21.98 -21.08 9.15
N PRO A 52 23.23 -21.55 9.19
CA PRO A 52 23.57 -22.98 9.03
C PRO A 52 22.95 -23.90 10.10
N SER A 53 22.54 -23.35 11.25
CA SER A 53 21.90 -24.10 12.35
C SER A 53 20.40 -24.27 12.18
N VAL A 54 19.78 -23.62 11.20
CA VAL A 54 18.34 -23.71 10.95
C VAL A 54 18.02 -24.98 10.17
N ALA A 55 17.04 -25.75 10.66
CA ALA A 55 16.57 -26.92 9.94
C ALA A 55 15.51 -26.51 8.89
N PHE A 56 15.63 -27.07 7.68
CA PHE A 56 14.61 -26.94 6.63
C PHE A 56 13.87 -28.27 6.45
N LYS A 57 12.56 -28.19 6.29
CA LYS A 57 11.69 -29.33 5.96
C LYS A 57 10.74 -28.92 4.83
N SER A 58 10.54 -29.80 3.87
CA SER A 58 9.48 -29.67 2.87
C SER A 58 8.29 -30.54 3.26
N GLY A 59 7.06 -30.05 3.05
CA GLY A 59 5.86 -30.82 3.34
C GLY A 59 4.61 -29.96 3.54
N ALA A 60 3.50 -30.65 3.81
CA ALA A 60 2.23 -29.98 4.10
C ALA A 60 2.23 -29.24 5.44
N PHE A 61 1.40 -28.22 5.55
CA PHE A 61 1.19 -27.47 6.78
C PHE A 61 0.10 -28.14 7.63
N ASP A 62 0.40 -29.29 8.20
CA ASP A 62 -0.52 -30.07 9.03
C ASP A 62 -0.09 -30.17 10.50
N ALA A 63 -0.98 -30.65 11.36
CA ALA A 63 -0.76 -30.72 12.79
C ALA A 63 0.44 -31.62 13.20
N SER A 64 0.79 -32.61 12.39
CA SER A 64 1.90 -33.52 12.66
C SER A 64 3.27 -32.82 12.72
N ALA A 65 3.36 -31.64 12.10
CA ALA A 65 4.58 -30.82 12.13
C ALA A 65 4.91 -30.28 13.54
N ILE A 66 3.90 -30.20 14.43
CA ILE A 66 4.04 -29.64 15.79
C ILE A 66 3.68 -30.62 16.88
N GLU A 67 2.80 -31.60 16.63
CA GLU A 67 2.38 -32.60 17.60
C GLU A 67 3.56 -33.48 18.02
N GLY A 68 3.69 -33.71 19.34
CA GLY A 68 4.78 -34.53 19.88
C GLY A 68 6.16 -33.89 19.78
N THR A 69 6.26 -32.63 19.35
CA THR A 69 7.51 -31.85 19.25
C THR A 69 7.69 -30.94 20.45
N ASP A 70 8.86 -30.34 20.54
CA ASP A 70 9.19 -29.30 21.53
C ASP A 70 9.01 -27.85 20.96
N ILE A 71 8.30 -27.68 19.82
CA ILE A 71 7.97 -26.38 19.26
C ILE A 71 7.09 -25.60 20.24
N ARG A 72 7.42 -24.32 20.44
CA ARG A 72 6.72 -23.42 21.34
C ARG A 72 6.18 -22.16 20.64
N ALA A 73 6.67 -21.88 19.43
CA ALA A 73 6.21 -20.74 18.62
C ALA A 73 6.03 -21.16 17.17
N VAL A 74 5.03 -20.60 16.50
CA VAL A 74 4.73 -20.80 15.08
C VAL A 74 4.52 -19.45 14.42
N PHE A 75 5.32 -19.12 13.43
CA PHE A 75 5.20 -17.89 12.66
C PHE A 75 4.93 -18.17 11.20
N LYS A 76 3.98 -17.46 10.59
CA LYS A 76 3.61 -17.66 9.18
C LYS A 76 4.04 -16.50 8.30
N SER A 77 4.51 -16.80 7.10
CA SER A 77 4.70 -15.83 6.03
C SER A 77 3.35 -15.27 5.55
N PRO A 78 3.24 -13.96 5.25
CA PRO A 78 1.98 -13.35 4.82
C PRO A 78 1.44 -13.90 3.49
N GLY A 79 2.29 -14.49 2.64
CA GLY A 79 1.90 -15.12 1.38
C GLY A 79 1.17 -16.46 1.51
N LEU A 80 1.08 -17.04 2.71
CA LEU A 80 0.36 -18.30 2.94
C LEU A 80 -1.12 -18.01 3.28
N SER A 81 -2.04 -18.56 2.47
CA SER A 81 -3.47 -18.37 2.70
C SER A 81 -3.91 -18.97 4.04
N PRO A 82 -4.91 -18.38 4.71
CA PRO A 82 -5.45 -18.95 5.96
C PRO A 82 -5.87 -20.42 5.80
N GLN A 83 -6.45 -20.77 4.66
CA GLN A 83 -6.91 -22.14 4.37
C GLN A 83 -5.74 -23.12 4.29
N SER A 84 -4.63 -22.72 3.64
CA SER A 84 -3.47 -23.60 3.45
C SER A 84 -2.76 -23.98 4.75
N VAL A 85 -2.83 -23.12 5.77
CA VAL A 85 -2.17 -23.35 7.08
C VAL A 85 -3.16 -23.72 8.19
N ALA A 86 -4.48 -23.72 7.91
CA ALA A 86 -5.52 -23.89 8.94
C ALA A 86 -5.34 -25.09 9.85
N PRO A 87 -4.99 -26.31 9.37
CA PRO A 87 -4.83 -27.47 10.24
C PRO A 87 -3.73 -27.27 11.28
N LEU A 88 -2.55 -26.81 10.86
CA LEU A 88 -1.42 -26.55 11.74
C LEU A 88 -1.71 -25.35 12.67
N TRP A 89 -2.31 -24.29 12.14
CA TRP A 89 -2.61 -23.05 12.88
C TRP A 89 -3.61 -23.28 14.02
N GLN A 90 -4.64 -24.11 13.78
CA GLN A 90 -5.62 -24.51 14.77
C GLN A 90 -5.02 -25.42 15.84
N ALA A 91 -4.19 -26.40 15.45
CA ALA A 91 -3.47 -27.25 16.39
C ALA A 91 -2.52 -26.42 17.28
N ALA A 92 -1.76 -25.48 16.71
CA ALA A 92 -0.90 -24.56 17.47
C ALA A 92 -1.72 -23.72 18.47
N GLN A 93 -2.93 -23.27 18.08
CA GLN A 93 -3.84 -22.59 18.98
C GLN A 93 -4.32 -23.48 20.13
N ALA A 94 -4.75 -24.68 19.83
CA ALA A 94 -5.23 -25.64 20.82
C ALA A 94 -4.14 -26.02 21.83
N MET A 95 -2.89 -26.07 21.37
CA MET A 95 -1.70 -26.32 22.21
C MET A 95 -1.23 -25.09 22.99
N GLY A 96 -1.82 -23.91 22.79
CA GLY A 96 -1.41 -22.67 23.43
C GLY A 96 -0.04 -22.15 22.99
N LEU A 97 0.42 -22.52 21.79
CA LEU A 97 1.70 -22.05 21.26
C LEU A 97 1.62 -20.54 20.90
N TRP A 98 2.76 -19.85 21.03
CA TRP A 98 2.86 -18.49 20.51
C TRP A 98 2.73 -18.50 18.98
N ARG A 99 1.75 -17.76 18.47
CA ARG A 99 1.48 -17.66 17.03
C ARG A 99 1.62 -16.21 16.57
N GLY A 100 2.14 -16.01 15.38
CA GLY A 100 2.30 -14.67 14.85
C GLY A 100 2.80 -14.64 13.42
N THR A 101 3.18 -13.44 13.02
CA THR A 101 3.73 -13.11 11.71
C THR A 101 5.01 -12.29 11.90
N GLU A 102 5.64 -11.88 10.81
CA GLU A 102 6.77 -10.95 10.86
C GLU A 102 6.42 -9.65 11.60
N LEU A 103 5.23 -9.09 11.34
CA LEU A 103 4.76 -7.88 12.02
C LEU A 103 4.59 -8.10 13.53
N SER A 104 4.13 -9.29 13.95
CA SER A 104 4.01 -9.63 15.38
C SER A 104 5.38 -9.70 16.07
N LEU A 105 6.38 -10.25 15.39
CA LEU A 105 7.78 -10.30 15.89
C LEU A 105 8.40 -8.90 15.96
N PHE A 106 8.18 -8.10 14.92
CA PHE A 106 8.64 -6.70 14.88
C PHE A 106 8.00 -5.88 16.01
N ALA A 107 6.69 -5.98 16.21
CA ALA A 107 5.99 -5.31 17.29
C ALA A 107 6.52 -5.73 18.67
N GLN A 108 6.75 -7.04 18.89
CA GLN A 108 7.36 -7.54 20.12
C GLN A 108 8.77 -6.99 20.33
N ALA A 109 9.58 -6.93 19.26
CA ALA A 109 10.92 -6.36 19.34
C ALA A 109 10.92 -4.89 19.76
N LEU A 110 9.97 -4.08 19.25
CA LEU A 110 9.83 -2.68 19.68
C LEU A 110 9.40 -2.57 21.16
N ILE A 111 8.54 -3.46 21.64
CA ILE A 111 8.16 -3.54 23.07
C ILE A 111 9.40 -3.83 23.93
N ASP A 112 10.21 -4.78 23.52
CA ASP A 112 11.43 -5.18 24.25
C ASP A 112 12.50 -4.07 24.22
N LEU A 113 12.69 -3.37 23.08
CA LEU A 113 13.57 -2.22 22.96
C LEU A 113 13.10 -1.03 23.81
N ARG A 114 11.78 -0.83 23.89
CA ARG A 114 11.22 0.17 24.80
C ARG A 114 11.55 -0.15 26.26
N ALA A 115 11.44 -1.39 26.66
CA ALA A 115 11.69 -1.83 28.03
C ALA A 115 13.18 -1.79 28.41
N THR A 116 14.08 -2.11 27.46
CA THR A 116 15.53 -2.26 27.72
C THR A 116 16.33 -0.99 27.45
N MET A 117 15.93 -0.21 26.46
CA MET A 117 16.67 0.96 25.96
C MET A 117 15.85 2.27 25.99
N ALA A 118 14.62 2.23 26.53
CA ALA A 118 13.66 3.36 26.48
C ALA A 118 13.39 3.88 25.04
N TYR A 119 13.53 3.02 24.04
CA TYR A 119 13.33 3.37 22.66
C TYR A 119 11.84 3.57 22.35
N GLN A 120 11.47 4.77 21.91
CA GLN A 120 10.08 5.16 21.62
C GLN A 120 10.02 5.93 20.29
N PRO A 121 10.09 5.25 19.14
CA PRO A 121 9.97 5.88 17.83
C PRO A 121 8.53 6.28 17.52
N HIS A 122 8.36 7.18 16.56
CA HIS A 122 7.09 7.32 15.86
C HIS A 122 6.91 6.14 14.91
N ILE A 123 5.79 5.43 15.02
CA ILE A 123 5.44 4.34 14.11
C ILE A 123 4.26 4.81 13.26
N LEU A 124 4.49 5.03 11.97
CA LEU A 124 3.50 5.49 11.01
C LEU A 124 3.18 4.35 10.06
N ALA A 125 1.96 3.80 10.15
CA ALA A 125 1.54 2.66 9.36
C ALA A 125 0.59 3.07 8.23
N ILE A 126 0.77 2.52 7.06
CA ILE A 126 -0.01 2.83 5.87
C ILE A 126 -0.58 1.55 5.28
N THR A 127 -1.90 1.51 5.10
CA THR A 127 -2.60 0.46 4.35
C THR A 127 -3.68 1.07 3.45
N GLY A 128 -4.24 0.27 2.60
CA GLY A 128 -5.28 0.61 1.63
C GLY A 128 -5.25 -0.39 0.48
N THR A 129 -6.20 -0.35 -0.42
CA THR A 129 -6.09 -1.10 -1.67
C THR A 129 -5.04 -0.44 -2.56
N ASN A 130 -5.12 0.86 -2.78
CA ASN A 130 -4.27 1.64 -3.67
C ASN A 130 -3.59 2.80 -2.93
N GLY A 131 -2.49 3.34 -3.52
CA GLY A 131 -1.77 4.50 -3.01
C GLY A 131 -0.74 4.22 -1.90
N LYS A 132 -0.70 3.03 -1.33
CA LYS A 132 0.19 2.67 -0.20
C LYS A 132 1.65 3.09 -0.42
N THR A 133 2.25 2.62 -1.51
CA THR A 133 3.67 2.85 -1.81
C THR A 133 3.99 4.34 -1.95
N THR A 134 3.16 5.06 -2.70
CA THR A 134 3.29 6.52 -2.88
C THR A 134 3.23 7.24 -1.54
N VAL A 135 2.24 6.93 -0.69
CA VAL A 135 2.09 7.56 0.62
C VAL A 135 3.24 7.17 1.55
N THR A 136 3.70 5.93 1.52
CA THR A 136 4.82 5.44 2.35
C THR A 136 6.13 6.12 1.97
N ALA A 137 6.50 6.10 0.69
CA ALA A 137 7.71 6.75 0.20
C ALA A 137 7.71 8.26 0.46
N LEU A 138 6.57 8.89 0.15
CA LEU A 138 6.40 10.33 0.36
C LEU A 138 6.48 10.69 1.86
N THR A 139 5.81 9.94 2.75
CA THR A 139 5.90 10.17 4.21
C THR A 139 7.34 10.07 4.71
N GLY A 140 8.09 9.07 4.24
CA GLY A 140 9.51 8.91 4.55
C GLY A 140 10.35 10.12 4.10
N LEU A 141 10.15 10.58 2.85
CA LEU A 141 10.79 11.77 2.31
C LEU A 141 10.49 13.02 3.15
N LEU A 142 9.21 13.26 3.48
CA LEU A 142 8.79 14.44 4.24
C LEU A 142 9.43 14.49 5.63
N LEU A 143 9.48 13.36 6.33
CA LEU A 143 10.15 13.24 7.63
C LEU A 143 11.66 13.45 7.51
N GLY A 144 12.29 12.87 6.51
CA GLY A 144 13.73 13.10 6.25
C GLY A 144 14.04 14.58 6.00
N ARG A 145 13.19 15.29 5.22
CA ARG A 145 13.31 16.76 5.02
C ARG A 145 13.08 17.55 6.31
N ALA A 146 12.27 17.04 7.23
CA ALA A 146 12.08 17.63 8.55
C ALA A 146 13.18 17.26 9.56
N GLY A 147 14.27 16.62 9.13
CA GLY A 147 15.43 16.28 9.95
C GLY A 147 15.23 15.07 10.86
N VAL A 148 14.28 14.19 10.55
CA VAL A 148 14.01 12.95 11.29
C VAL A 148 14.79 11.81 10.65
N SER A 149 15.49 10.99 11.45
CA SER A 149 16.03 9.71 10.96
C SER A 149 14.90 8.71 10.80
N VAL A 150 14.73 8.16 9.58
CA VAL A 150 13.55 7.38 9.18
C VAL A 150 13.98 6.02 8.63
N ALA A 151 13.29 4.97 9.07
CA ALA A 151 13.29 3.68 8.42
C ALA A 151 11.98 3.48 7.66
N VAL A 152 12.07 3.09 6.39
CA VAL A 152 10.93 2.72 5.55
C VAL A 152 11.00 1.23 5.30
N ALA A 153 9.93 0.47 5.57
CA ALA A 153 9.93 -0.98 5.48
C ALA A 153 8.53 -1.56 5.26
N GLY A 154 8.47 -2.85 5.00
CA GLY A 154 7.23 -3.62 4.97
C GLY A 154 6.92 -4.24 3.61
N ASN A 155 5.70 -4.11 3.14
CA ASN A 155 5.21 -4.75 1.92
C ASN A 155 5.99 -4.42 0.63
N ILE A 156 6.64 -3.26 0.58
CA ILE A 156 7.49 -2.84 -0.56
C ILE A 156 8.96 -3.22 -0.42
N GLY A 157 9.30 -3.93 0.67
CA GLY A 157 10.69 -4.18 1.01
C GLY A 157 11.49 -2.90 1.38
N PRO A 158 12.57 -3.04 2.10
CA PRO A 158 12.99 -4.27 2.76
C PRO A 158 12.00 -4.75 3.83
N THR A 159 12.15 -6.00 4.28
CA THR A 159 11.32 -6.58 5.35
C THR A 159 11.48 -5.83 6.68
N LEU A 160 10.49 -5.96 7.55
CA LEU A 160 10.50 -5.26 8.85
C LEU A 160 11.68 -5.70 9.74
N LEU A 161 11.90 -7.00 9.84
CA LEU A 161 12.92 -7.57 10.72
C LEU A 161 14.34 -7.42 10.18
N ASP A 162 14.55 -7.53 8.85
CA ASP A 162 15.87 -7.28 8.27
C ASP A 162 16.23 -5.79 8.39
N THR A 163 15.24 -4.89 8.20
CA THR A 163 15.44 -3.46 8.42
C THR A 163 15.79 -3.15 9.87
N LEU A 164 15.07 -3.75 10.82
CA LEU A 164 15.37 -3.57 12.25
C LEU A 164 16.76 -4.11 12.61
N SER A 165 17.12 -5.28 12.07
CA SER A 165 18.46 -5.85 12.26
C SER A 165 19.55 -4.95 11.73
N HIS A 166 19.36 -4.38 10.54
CA HIS A 166 20.30 -3.43 9.94
C HIS A 166 20.54 -2.19 10.84
N TRP A 167 19.45 -1.61 11.40
CA TRP A 167 19.56 -0.48 12.29
C TRP A 167 20.19 -0.82 13.65
N LEU A 168 19.94 -2.04 14.17
CA LEU A 168 20.56 -2.52 15.40
C LEU A 168 22.07 -2.75 15.25
N ASP A 169 22.52 -3.14 14.05
CA ASP A 169 23.93 -3.41 13.75
C ASP A 169 24.67 -2.15 13.29
N GLY A 170 23.95 -1.07 12.95
CA GLY A 170 24.50 0.17 12.45
C GLY A 170 25.04 1.08 13.57
N GLU A 171 26.01 1.92 13.22
CA GLU A 171 26.63 2.90 14.15
C GLU A 171 25.75 4.14 14.39
N SER A 172 24.77 4.40 13.52
CA SER A 172 23.93 5.61 13.56
C SER A 172 22.81 5.57 14.61
N GLY A 173 22.69 4.45 15.33
CA GLY A 173 21.61 4.21 16.30
C GLY A 173 20.26 3.94 15.63
N LEU A 174 19.22 3.70 16.45
CA LEU A 174 17.87 3.35 15.95
C LEU A 174 17.16 4.58 15.36
N PRO A 175 16.28 4.41 14.36
CA PRO A 175 15.59 5.51 13.70
C PRO A 175 14.56 6.16 14.63
N GLN A 176 14.37 7.47 14.47
CA GLN A 176 13.37 8.21 15.22
C GLN A 176 11.94 7.94 14.77
N ALA A 177 11.77 7.51 13.51
CA ALA A 177 10.49 7.15 12.94
C ALA A 177 10.57 5.90 12.05
N TRP A 178 9.52 5.10 12.09
CA TRP A 178 9.26 3.99 11.17
C TRP A 178 8.08 4.36 10.30
N VAL A 179 8.22 4.21 8.98
CA VAL A 179 7.12 4.37 8.01
C VAL A 179 6.91 3.02 7.35
N LEU A 180 5.76 2.40 7.66
CA LEU A 180 5.50 1.01 7.35
C LEU A 180 4.39 0.88 6.31
N GLU A 181 4.70 0.30 5.14
CA GLU A 181 3.68 -0.16 4.22
C GLU A 181 3.19 -1.53 4.65
N LEU A 182 1.89 -1.68 4.92
CA LEU A 182 1.32 -2.94 5.39
C LEU A 182 0.18 -3.40 4.47
N SER A 183 0.30 -4.64 3.96
CA SER A 183 -0.77 -5.32 3.24
C SER A 183 -1.81 -5.90 4.19
N SER A 184 -3.00 -6.25 3.66
CA SER A 184 -4.02 -6.96 4.43
C SER A 184 -3.52 -8.32 4.94
N PHE A 185 -2.63 -8.98 4.18
CA PHE A 185 -2.03 -10.26 4.54
C PHE A 185 -1.10 -10.17 5.75
N GLN A 186 -0.31 -9.08 5.85
CA GLN A 186 0.57 -8.82 6.99
C GLN A 186 -0.20 -8.41 8.24
N LEU A 187 -1.35 -7.73 8.06
CA LEU A 187 -2.20 -7.26 9.16
C LEU A 187 -3.12 -8.35 9.71
N GLU A 188 -3.33 -9.43 8.96
CA GLU A 188 -4.24 -10.49 9.38
C GLU A 188 -3.71 -11.25 10.61
N GLY A 189 -4.53 -11.30 11.67
CA GLY A 189 -4.23 -12.05 12.89
C GLY A 189 -3.12 -11.43 13.75
N VAL A 190 -2.83 -10.14 13.56
CA VAL A 190 -1.90 -9.39 14.40
C VAL A 190 -2.68 -8.62 15.46
N ASP A 191 -2.33 -8.80 16.72
CA ASP A 191 -3.03 -8.23 17.88
C ASP A 191 -2.15 -7.36 18.80
N ASN A 192 -0.82 -7.39 18.62
CA ASN A 192 0.15 -6.66 19.44
C ASN A 192 0.76 -5.44 18.75
N PHE A 193 0.26 -5.04 17.59
CA PHE A 193 0.78 -3.91 16.82
C PHE A 193 0.07 -2.60 17.22
N GLU A 194 0.84 -1.64 17.73
CA GLU A 194 0.34 -0.33 18.20
C GLU A 194 1.13 0.82 17.54
N PRO A 195 0.71 1.32 16.37
CA PRO A 195 1.36 2.47 15.75
C PRO A 195 1.00 3.79 16.45
N THR A 196 1.83 4.83 16.26
CA THR A 196 1.55 6.19 16.71
C THR A 196 0.40 6.80 15.90
N ALA A 197 0.46 6.63 14.59
CA ALA A 197 -0.60 7.03 13.65
C ALA A 197 -0.67 6.02 12.51
N ALA A 198 -1.85 5.83 11.96
CA ALA A 198 -2.04 4.93 10.83
C ALA A 198 -3.05 5.47 9.82
N ALA A 199 -2.77 5.28 8.53
CA ALA A 199 -3.64 5.65 7.43
C ALA A 199 -4.30 4.43 6.79
N LEU A 200 -5.60 4.53 6.58
CA LEU A 200 -6.37 3.68 5.68
C LEU A 200 -6.82 4.51 4.48
N LEU A 201 -6.15 4.30 3.35
CA LEU A 201 -6.27 5.19 2.19
C LEU A 201 -7.56 4.97 1.40
N ASN A 202 -7.94 3.73 1.20
CA ASN A 202 -9.15 3.31 0.49
C ASN A 202 -9.36 1.80 0.62
N ILE A 203 -10.61 1.36 0.37
CA ILE A 203 -11.00 -0.04 0.31
C ILE A 203 -11.80 -0.26 -0.97
N THR A 204 -11.16 -0.82 -1.99
CA THR A 204 -11.79 -1.24 -3.24
C THR A 204 -11.58 -2.73 -3.45
N GLN A 205 -12.33 -3.34 -4.35
CA GLN A 205 -12.26 -4.77 -4.59
C GLN A 205 -10.84 -5.22 -4.99
N ASP A 206 -10.27 -6.11 -4.19
CA ASP A 206 -9.00 -6.80 -4.43
C ASP A 206 -8.86 -7.98 -3.47
N HIS A 207 -8.08 -9.01 -3.83
CA HIS A 207 -7.75 -10.15 -2.97
C HIS A 207 -8.96 -10.90 -2.35
N LEU A 208 -10.12 -10.94 -3.05
CA LEU A 208 -11.28 -11.68 -2.56
C LEU A 208 -11.11 -13.20 -2.61
N ASP A 209 -10.23 -13.70 -3.48
CA ASP A 209 -9.76 -15.08 -3.51
C ASP A 209 -9.09 -15.51 -2.19
N TRP A 210 -8.48 -14.56 -1.49
CA TRP A 210 -7.83 -14.77 -0.20
C TRP A 210 -8.77 -14.53 0.98
N HIS A 211 -9.47 -13.39 1.02
CA HIS A 211 -10.28 -12.95 2.16
C HIS A 211 -11.71 -13.47 2.14
N GLY A 212 -12.19 -13.96 0.99
CA GLY A 212 -13.54 -14.43 0.77
C GLY A 212 -14.52 -13.31 0.41
N ASP A 213 -14.56 -12.23 1.18
CA ASP A 213 -15.45 -11.09 0.92
C ASP A 213 -14.83 -9.74 1.32
N MET A 214 -15.51 -8.65 0.94
CA MET A 214 -15.08 -7.28 1.22
C MET A 214 -15.07 -6.94 2.72
N ALA A 215 -15.94 -7.56 3.52
CA ALA A 215 -16.03 -7.29 4.95
C ALA A 215 -14.81 -7.88 5.69
N ALA A 216 -14.42 -9.11 5.34
CA ALA A 216 -13.20 -9.74 5.85
C ALA A 216 -11.94 -8.98 5.43
N TYR A 217 -11.87 -8.53 4.16
CA TYR A 217 -10.78 -7.70 3.65
C TYR A 217 -10.66 -6.37 4.40
N ALA A 218 -11.78 -5.66 4.61
CA ALA A 218 -11.83 -4.42 5.37
C ALA A 218 -11.41 -4.64 6.85
N THR A 219 -11.88 -5.73 7.45
CA THR A 219 -11.54 -6.10 8.84
C THR A 219 -10.04 -6.37 8.99
N ALA A 220 -9.43 -7.10 8.05
CA ALA A 220 -7.99 -7.34 8.07
C ALA A 220 -7.19 -6.02 8.00
N LYS A 221 -7.61 -5.07 7.13
CA LYS A 221 -6.96 -3.75 7.05
C LYS A 221 -7.16 -2.89 8.30
N ALA A 222 -8.30 -3.00 8.98
CA ALA A 222 -8.59 -2.24 10.20
C ALA A 222 -7.60 -2.53 11.33
N ASN A 223 -6.93 -3.68 11.33
CA ASN A 223 -5.88 -4.02 12.30
C ASN A 223 -4.68 -3.05 12.26
N VAL A 224 -4.52 -2.28 11.16
CA VAL A 224 -3.49 -1.23 11.06
C VAL A 224 -3.59 -0.19 12.18
N PHE A 225 -4.77 0.03 12.73
CA PHE A 225 -5.00 1.07 13.73
C PHE A 225 -4.66 0.66 15.17
N GLY A 226 -4.38 -0.62 15.45
CA GLY A 226 -4.25 -1.07 16.82
C GLY A 226 -5.38 -0.55 17.72
N GLN A 227 -5.10 -0.33 19.00
CA GLN A 227 -6.09 0.15 19.96
C GLN A 227 -6.10 1.67 20.16
N GLN A 228 -4.95 2.34 19.97
CA GLN A 228 -4.76 3.74 20.40
C GLN A 228 -4.27 4.68 19.32
N ALA A 229 -3.86 4.19 18.14
CA ALA A 229 -3.31 5.03 17.09
C ALA A 229 -4.23 6.20 16.71
N LEU A 230 -3.63 7.32 16.34
CA LEU A 230 -4.32 8.37 15.58
C LEU A 230 -4.72 7.79 14.23
N MET A 231 -6.02 7.72 13.95
CA MET A 231 -6.55 7.19 12.69
C MET A 231 -6.55 8.28 11.63
N LEU A 232 -5.98 8.01 10.45
CA LEU A 232 -6.11 8.88 9.28
C LEU A 232 -6.99 8.20 8.23
N LEU A 233 -8.12 8.81 7.92
CA LEU A 233 -9.19 8.24 7.12
C LEU A 233 -9.50 9.09 5.89
N ASN A 234 -9.82 8.44 4.78
CA ASN A 234 -10.23 9.08 3.55
C ASN A 234 -11.74 9.37 3.58
N ARG A 235 -12.14 10.67 3.52
CA ARG A 235 -13.56 11.07 3.51
C ARG A 235 -14.29 10.71 2.22
N ASP A 236 -13.55 10.54 1.12
CA ASP A 236 -14.14 10.17 -0.18
C ASP A 236 -14.50 8.68 -0.26
N ASP A 237 -14.06 7.88 0.73
CA ASP A 237 -14.35 6.45 0.80
C ASP A 237 -15.14 6.11 2.08
N PRO A 238 -16.45 5.86 1.97
CA PRO A 238 -17.29 5.52 3.11
C PRO A 238 -16.84 4.28 3.89
N ALA A 239 -16.13 3.34 3.24
CA ALA A 239 -15.63 2.14 3.91
C ALA A 239 -14.52 2.46 4.92
N THR A 240 -13.73 3.51 4.68
CA THR A 240 -12.71 3.96 5.64
C THR A 240 -13.36 4.64 6.85
N LEU A 241 -14.38 5.48 6.62
CA LEU A 241 -15.11 6.16 7.71
C LEU A 241 -15.88 5.17 8.59
N ALA A 242 -16.36 4.06 8.02
CA ALA A 242 -17.02 2.98 8.76
C ALA A 242 -16.11 2.30 9.80
N MET A 243 -14.79 2.53 9.76
CA MET A 243 -13.87 2.06 10.80
C MET A 243 -14.02 2.80 12.13
N LEU A 244 -14.57 4.00 12.13
CA LEU A 244 -14.86 4.73 13.35
C LEU A 244 -15.96 4.06 14.17
N PRO A 245 -15.85 4.04 15.50
CA PRO A 245 -16.94 3.59 16.35
C PRO A 245 -18.15 4.53 16.22
N THR A 246 -19.33 3.96 16.11
CA THR A 246 -20.57 4.77 16.09
C THR A 246 -20.83 5.41 17.45
N PRO A 247 -21.56 6.56 17.50
CA PRO A 247 -21.95 7.18 18.77
C PRO A 247 -22.67 6.21 19.72
N GLU A 248 -23.48 5.30 19.17
CA GLU A 248 -24.15 4.26 19.96
C GLU A 248 -23.19 3.24 20.56
N GLN A 249 -22.19 2.78 19.79
CA GLN A 249 -21.16 1.86 20.28
C GLN A 249 -20.34 2.50 21.41
N ILE A 250 -20.00 3.78 21.27
CA ILE A 250 -19.29 4.54 22.31
C ILE A 250 -20.19 4.66 23.56
N LYS A 251 -21.45 5.07 23.39
CA LYS A 251 -22.39 5.22 24.49
C LYS A 251 -22.66 3.90 25.24
N LYS A 252 -22.76 2.80 24.51
CA LYS A 252 -22.89 1.44 25.07
C LYS A 252 -21.59 0.85 25.59
N LYS A 253 -20.46 1.58 25.52
CA LYS A 253 -19.12 1.12 25.89
C LYS A 253 -18.65 -0.15 25.13
N GLN A 254 -19.19 -0.39 23.93
CA GLN A 254 -18.81 -1.52 23.07
C GLN A 254 -17.49 -1.25 22.36
N ARG A 255 -17.25 0.00 21.96
CA ARG A 255 -15.99 0.47 21.38
C ARG A 255 -15.62 1.84 21.98
N PRO A 256 -14.35 2.09 22.31
CA PRO A 256 -13.91 3.39 22.81
C PRO A 256 -13.95 4.46 21.71
N ALA A 257 -14.11 5.71 22.07
CA ALA A 257 -13.89 6.82 21.15
C ALA A 257 -12.44 6.79 20.63
N ARG A 258 -12.25 7.19 19.37
CA ARG A 258 -10.95 7.20 18.70
C ARG A 258 -10.61 8.62 18.26
N ASN A 259 -9.34 8.99 18.42
CA ASN A 259 -8.81 10.19 17.79
C ASN A 259 -8.60 9.92 16.30
N PHE A 260 -9.08 10.82 15.46
CA PHE A 260 -8.90 10.70 14.03
C PHE A 260 -8.69 12.03 13.34
N LEU A 261 -8.02 11.98 12.22
CA LEU A 261 -7.96 13.01 11.20
C LEU A 261 -8.54 12.44 9.90
N SER A 262 -8.96 13.30 9.02
CA SER A 262 -9.37 12.85 7.68
C SER A 262 -8.75 13.71 6.59
N PHE A 263 -8.67 13.13 5.41
CA PHE A 263 -8.34 13.82 4.17
C PHE A 263 -9.42 13.49 3.13
N GLY A 264 -9.60 14.37 2.16
CA GLY A 264 -10.60 14.18 1.12
C GLY A 264 -10.46 15.20 0.00
N SER A 265 -11.25 15.03 -1.04
CA SER A 265 -11.27 15.91 -2.22
C SER A 265 -12.14 17.16 -2.05
N ASP A 266 -12.84 17.24 -0.95
CA ASP A 266 -13.66 18.39 -0.51
C ASP A 266 -12.90 19.31 0.45
N VAL A 267 -13.49 20.44 0.76
CA VAL A 267 -12.99 21.39 1.75
C VAL A 267 -13.20 20.79 3.16
N PRO A 268 -12.14 20.69 3.99
CA PRO A 268 -12.29 20.14 5.35
C PRO A 268 -13.09 21.10 6.24
N ASN A 269 -13.94 20.54 7.09
CA ASN A 269 -14.84 21.26 7.99
C ASN A 269 -14.54 21.06 9.48
N GLN A 270 -13.44 20.40 9.82
CA GLN A 270 -13.01 20.19 11.22
C GLN A 270 -11.53 20.51 11.36
N PRO A 271 -11.10 21.11 12.48
CA PRO A 271 -9.70 21.42 12.74
C PRO A 271 -8.78 20.20 12.65
N GLY A 272 -7.62 20.39 12.04
CA GLY A 272 -6.63 19.33 11.82
C GLY A 272 -6.88 18.48 10.58
N HIS A 273 -8.07 18.54 9.96
CA HIS A 273 -8.41 17.77 8.78
C HIS A 273 -7.86 18.41 7.50
N TYR A 274 -7.61 17.61 6.47
CA TYR A 274 -6.99 18.00 5.23
C TYR A 274 -7.96 17.86 4.06
N GLY A 275 -7.79 18.67 3.00
CA GLY A 275 -8.64 18.59 1.82
C GLY A 275 -8.13 19.41 0.66
N LEU A 276 -8.98 19.57 -0.35
CA LEU A 276 -8.74 20.39 -1.53
C LEU A 276 -9.72 21.56 -1.57
N GLU A 277 -9.23 22.73 -1.93
CA GLU A 277 -10.03 23.94 -2.15
C GLU A 277 -9.74 24.50 -3.54
N THR A 278 -10.75 24.71 -4.37
CA THR A 278 -10.57 25.34 -5.68
C THR A 278 -10.98 26.81 -5.62
N VAL A 279 -10.02 27.69 -5.90
CA VAL A 279 -10.23 29.15 -5.90
C VAL A 279 -9.73 29.73 -7.22
N ASN A 280 -10.60 30.40 -7.95
CA ASN A 280 -10.28 31.00 -9.26
C ASN A 280 -9.66 29.99 -10.26
N GLY A 281 -10.16 28.75 -10.27
CA GLY A 281 -9.66 27.70 -11.16
C GLY A 281 -8.38 26.99 -10.67
N MET A 282 -7.76 27.43 -9.58
CA MET A 282 -6.58 26.81 -9.00
C MET A 282 -6.97 25.94 -7.80
N THR A 283 -6.57 24.68 -7.79
CA THR A 283 -6.81 23.76 -6.68
C THR A 283 -5.64 23.81 -5.70
N TRP A 284 -5.95 24.02 -4.42
CA TRP A 284 -5.01 24.09 -3.32
C TRP A 284 -5.13 22.87 -2.40
N LEU A 285 -4.01 22.37 -1.96
CA LEU A 285 -3.95 21.52 -0.78
C LEU A 285 -4.19 22.43 0.44
N VAL A 286 -5.16 22.04 1.29
CA VAL A 286 -5.54 22.85 2.46
C VAL A 286 -5.62 22.02 3.73
N ARG A 287 -5.43 22.68 4.86
CA ARG A 287 -5.67 22.14 6.19
C ARG A 287 -6.60 23.09 6.95
N ALA A 288 -7.62 22.53 7.60
CA ALA A 288 -8.45 23.29 8.53
C ALA A 288 -7.70 23.49 9.85
N MET A 289 -7.73 24.70 10.35
CA MET A 289 -7.16 25.09 11.65
C MET A 289 -8.26 25.70 12.50
N GLU A 290 -8.11 25.66 13.80
CA GLU A 290 -8.96 26.46 14.71
C GLU A 290 -8.75 27.95 14.41
N ALA A 291 -9.83 28.70 14.30
CA ALA A 291 -9.75 30.15 14.04
C ALA A 291 -9.19 30.91 15.28
N ASP A 292 -9.45 30.41 16.47
CA ASP A 292 -8.95 30.97 17.73
C ASP A 292 -8.59 29.86 18.74
N GLU A 293 -7.31 29.50 18.81
CA GLU A 293 -6.77 28.50 19.74
C GLU A 293 -6.86 28.91 21.22
N THR A 294 -7.15 30.18 21.51
CA THR A 294 -7.21 30.69 22.89
C THR A 294 -8.60 30.54 23.51
N ARG A 295 -9.62 30.31 22.72
CA ARG A 295 -11.01 30.21 23.12
C ARG A 295 -11.36 28.83 23.65
N LYS A 296 -11.67 28.70 24.94
CA LYS A 296 -12.25 27.50 25.54
C LYS A 296 -13.69 27.34 25.06
N ARG A 297 -13.96 26.25 24.29
CA ARG A 297 -15.26 25.95 23.68
C ARG A 297 -16.32 25.47 24.67
N ARG A 298 -17.58 25.77 24.37
CA ARG A 298 -18.75 25.05 24.89
C ARG A 298 -19.09 23.90 23.94
N ARG A 299 -19.66 22.84 24.48
CA ARG A 299 -19.92 21.54 23.81
C ARG A 299 -20.85 21.64 22.59
N ASP A 300 -21.59 22.72 22.43
CA ASP A 300 -22.66 22.94 21.42
C ASP A 300 -22.34 24.09 20.44
N GLU A 301 -21.14 24.65 20.45
CA GLU A 301 -20.71 25.71 19.51
C GLU A 301 -20.13 25.09 18.23
N GLU A 302 -20.60 25.55 17.05
CA GLU A 302 -19.97 25.23 15.77
C GLU A 302 -18.51 25.69 15.77
N GLU A 303 -17.65 24.88 15.15
CA GLU A 303 -16.23 25.16 15.07
C GLU A 303 -15.95 26.25 14.03
N ASP A 304 -15.55 27.46 14.46
CA ASP A 304 -14.96 28.43 13.58
C ASP A 304 -13.61 27.91 13.08
N ILE A 305 -13.52 27.62 11.79
CA ILE A 305 -12.31 27.13 11.15
C ILE A 305 -11.68 28.20 10.27
N HIS A 306 -10.36 28.19 10.21
CA HIS A 306 -9.54 28.90 9.25
C HIS A 306 -8.89 27.90 8.29
N LEU A 307 -8.99 28.12 6.97
CA LEU A 307 -8.33 27.28 5.99
C LEU A 307 -6.90 27.76 5.73
N GLN A 308 -5.93 26.97 6.13
CA GLN A 308 -4.53 27.19 5.78
C GLN A 308 -4.28 26.58 4.39
N ARG A 309 -4.04 27.41 3.38
CA ARG A 309 -3.58 26.98 2.05
C ARG A 309 -2.11 26.60 2.14
N LEU A 310 -1.81 25.35 1.84
CA LEU A 310 -0.48 24.75 1.99
C LEU A 310 0.36 24.96 0.74
N MET A 311 -0.17 24.55 -0.41
CA MET A 311 0.44 24.72 -1.72
C MET A 311 -0.58 24.46 -2.84
N PRO A 312 -0.38 24.99 -4.06
CA PRO A 312 -1.15 24.58 -5.24
C PRO A 312 -0.94 23.11 -5.56
N ALA A 313 -2.01 22.41 -5.97
CA ALA A 313 -1.92 20.97 -6.32
C ALA A 313 -1.09 20.71 -7.59
N ASP A 314 -1.07 21.68 -8.52
CA ASP A 314 -0.26 21.65 -9.76
C ASP A 314 1.24 21.82 -9.52
N ALA A 315 1.64 22.29 -8.33
CA ALA A 315 3.04 22.32 -7.91
C ALA A 315 3.59 20.93 -7.51
N LEU A 316 2.73 19.90 -7.39
CA LEU A 316 3.14 18.51 -7.24
C LEU A 316 3.64 17.98 -8.60
N ARG A 317 4.73 17.24 -8.60
CA ARG A 317 5.23 16.56 -9.82
C ARG A 317 4.42 15.29 -10.14
N ILE A 318 3.87 14.63 -9.11
CA ILE A 318 2.93 13.51 -9.26
C ILE A 318 1.56 14.04 -9.69
N ARG A 319 1.06 13.53 -10.83
CA ARG A 319 -0.14 14.04 -11.48
C ARG A 319 -1.42 13.38 -10.96
N GLY A 320 -2.53 14.10 -11.09
CA GLY A 320 -3.87 13.60 -10.83
C GLY A 320 -4.37 13.85 -9.40
N ARG A 321 -5.71 13.98 -9.29
CA ARG A 321 -6.41 14.26 -8.02
C ARG A 321 -6.12 13.22 -6.95
N HIS A 322 -6.03 11.94 -7.33
CA HIS A 322 -5.69 10.85 -6.41
C HIS A 322 -4.30 11.03 -5.78
N ASN A 323 -3.32 11.57 -6.54
CA ASN A 323 -1.99 11.86 -6.01
C ASN A 323 -1.97 13.11 -5.13
N ALA A 324 -2.84 14.10 -5.37
CA ALA A 324 -3.05 15.20 -4.43
C ALA A 324 -3.59 14.66 -3.07
N LEU A 325 -4.50 13.69 -3.09
CA LEU A 325 -5.00 13.01 -1.88
C LEU A 325 -3.90 12.18 -1.20
N ASN A 326 -3.08 11.47 -1.96
CA ASN A 326 -1.92 10.76 -1.43
C ASN A 326 -0.93 11.72 -0.74
N ALA A 327 -0.69 12.89 -1.33
CA ALA A 327 0.15 13.94 -0.76
C ALA A 327 -0.43 14.49 0.56
N LEU A 328 -1.75 14.72 0.63
CA LEU A 328 -2.43 15.11 1.87
C LEU A 328 -2.31 14.04 2.95
N ALA A 329 -2.49 12.77 2.60
CA ALA A 329 -2.36 11.65 3.54
C ALA A 329 -0.93 11.55 4.09
N ALA A 330 0.07 11.63 3.23
CA ALA A 330 1.49 11.61 3.64
C ALA A 330 1.83 12.80 4.54
N LEU A 331 1.36 13.99 4.18
CA LEU A 331 1.59 15.19 4.98
C LEU A 331 0.92 15.11 6.35
N ALA A 332 -0.33 14.61 6.43
CA ALA A 332 -1.04 14.43 7.68
C ALA A 332 -0.31 13.45 8.61
N LEU A 333 0.17 12.31 8.07
CA LEU A 333 0.99 11.37 8.83
C LEU A 333 2.30 12.00 9.31
N ALA A 334 3.04 12.67 8.43
CA ALA A 334 4.30 13.31 8.80
C ALA A 334 4.09 14.40 9.86
N CYS A 335 3.04 15.24 9.74
CA CYS A 335 2.69 16.27 10.70
C CYS A 335 2.27 15.70 12.07
N SER A 336 1.75 14.46 12.13
CA SER A 336 1.38 13.82 13.41
C SER A 336 2.59 13.59 14.35
N THR A 337 3.81 13.67 13.82
CA THR A 337 5.05 13.61 14.61
C THR A 337 5.43 14.92 15.30
N GLY A 338 4.64 15.99 15.11
CA GLY A 338 4.90 17.31 15.70
C GLY A 338 6.05 18.09 15.07
N ARG A 339 6.55 17.65 13.90
CA ARG A 339 7.64 18.32 13.18
C ARG A 339 7.15 19.51 12.36
N GLN A 340 8.06 20.41 12.01
CA GLN A 340 7.75 21.64 11.27
C GLN A 340 7.23 21.35 9.86
N LEU A 341 6.19 22.07 9.46
CA LEU A 341 5.51 21.91 8.18
C LEU A 341 6.34 22.37 6.97
N ALA A 342 7.08 23.50 7.09
CA ALA A 342 7.74 24.12 5.94
C ALA A 342 8.74 23.22 5.18
N PRO A 343 9.63 22.45 5.82
CA PRO A 343 10.49 21.49 5.12
C PRO A 343 9.69 20.38 4.40
N MET A 344 8.55 19.98 4.98
CA MET A 344 7.70 18.95 4.37
C MET A 344 7.03 19.45 3.08
N LEU A 345 6.55 20.71 3.06
CA LEU A 345 6.00 21.31 1.84
C LEU A 345 7.03 21.42 0.72
N TYR A 346 8.30 21.65 1.06
CA TYR A 346 9.39 21.58 0.09
C TYR A 346 9.56 20.16 -0.45
N GLY A 347 9.57 19.16 0.43
CA GLY A 347 9.65 17.74 0.04
C GLY A 347 8.52 17.30 -0.89
N LEU A 348 7.28 17.81 -0.71
CA LEU A 348 6.16 17.52 -1.61
C LEU A 348 6.44 17.96 -3.06
N ARG A 349 7.15 19.08 -3.26
CA ARG A 349 7.50 19.59 -4.60
C ARG A 349 8.61 18.80 -5.28
N GLU A 350 9.45 18.11 -4.52
CA GLU A 350 10.59 17.35 -5.04
C GLU A 350 10.25 15.90 -5.40
N TYR A 351 9.16 15.37 -4.83
CA TYR A 351 8.80 13.97 -5.03
C TYR A 351 8.34 13.71 -6.46
N ASN A 352 9.05 12.80 -7.16
CA ASN A 352 8.82 12.49 -8.58
C ASN A 352 7.85 11.32 -8.79
N GLY A 353 7.39 10.65 -7.73
CA GLY A 353 6.60 9.42 -7.83
C GLY A 353 7.45 8.15 -7.71
N GLU A 354 6.78 7.02 -7.74
CA GLU A 354 7.39 5.70 -7.71
C GLU A 354 7.33 5.07 -9.11
N PRO A 355 8.28 4.21 -9.47
CA PRO A 355 8.28 3.52 -10.75
C PRO A 355 6.96 2.79 -11.01
N HIS A 356 6.52 2.81 -12.26
CA HIS A 356 5.32 2.12 -12.75
C HIS A 356 3.98 2.60 -12.12
N ARG A 357 3.93 3.86 -11.68
CA ARG A 357 2.73 4.48 -11.08
C ARG A 357 2.42 5.82 -11.73
N VAL A 358 1.74 5.76 -12.86
CA VAL A 358 1.46 6.91 -13.72
C VAL A 358 2.76 7.66 -14.03
N GLU A 359 3.81 6.90 -14.28
CA GLU A 359 5.15 7.40 -14.57
C GLU A 359 5.21 7.91 -16.02
N PRO A 360 5.61 9.16 -16.27
CA PRO A 360 5.80 9.65 -17.64
C PRO A 360 7.00 8.95 -18.27
N VAL A 361 6.81 8.41 -19.49
CA VAL A 361 7.82 7.65 -20.23
C VAL A 361 8.46 8.48 -21.33
N ALA A 362 7.64 9.05 -22.20
CA ALA A 362 8.07 9.86 -23.34
C ALA A 362 6.93 10.73 -23.87
N MET A 363 7.30 11.69 -24.73
CA MET A 363 6.35 12.44 -25.54
C MET A 363 6.67 12.18 -27.01
N VAL A 364 5.70 11.70 -27.78
CA VAL A 364 5.82 11.42 -29.21
C VAL A 364 4.68 12.13 -29.93
N HIS A 365 4.96 12.98 -30.92
CA HIS A 365 3.96 13.76 -31.69
C HIS A 365 2.94 14.50 -30.82
N ASP A 366 3.41 15.15 -29.75
CA ASP A 366 2.56 15.87 -28.78
C ASP A 366 1.55 14.97 -28.04
N VAL A 367 1.84 13.64 -27.97
CA VAL A 367 1.14 12.64 -27.17
C VAL A 367 2.08 12.17 -26.05
N GLU A 368 1.65 12.29 -24.80
CA GLU A 368 2.42 11.86 -23.63
C GLU A 368 2.09 10.42 -23.25
N TYR A 369 3.11 9.57 -23.01
CA TYR A 369 2.96 8.17 -22.67
C TYR A 369 3.24 7.94 -21.19
N PHE A 370 2.31 7.23 -20.50
CA PHE A 370 2.40 6.95 -19.08
C PHE A 370 2.40 5.45 -18.79
N ASP A 371 3.35 5.02 -17.95
CA ASP A 371 3.40 3.69 -17.37
C ASP A 371 2.72 3.66 -16.00
N ASP A 372 1.60 2.95 -15.91
CA ASP A 372 0.91 2.59 -14.67
C ASP A 372 0.74 1.06 -14.57
N SER A 373 1.78 0.33 -14.97
CA SER A 373 1.75 -1.15 -14.97
C SER A 373 1.48 -1.75 -13.58
N LYS A 374 1.70 -1.00 -12.50
CA LYS A 374 1.32 -1.36 -11.14
C LYS A 374 -0.18 -1.23 -10.86
N GLY A 375 -0.95 -0.63 -11.76
CA GLY A 375 -2.42 -0.57 -11.73
C GLY A 375 -3.06 -1.93 -12.02
N THR A 376 -2.89 -2.91 -11.13
CA THR A 376 -3.29 -4.31 -11.31
C THR A 376 -4.71 -4.63 -10.85
N ASN A 377 -5.48 -3.62 -10.51
CA ASN A 377 -6.89 -3.74 -10.14
C ASN A 377 -7.72 -2.59 -10.70
N VAL A 378 -9.03 -2.82 -10.79
CA VAL A 378 -10.02 -1.88 -11.34
C VAL A 378 -9.96 -0.51 -10.66
N GLY A 379 -9.86 -0.47 -9.32
CA GLY A 379 -9.82 0.79 -8.56
C GLY A 379 -8.60 1.66 -8.87
N ALA A 380 -7.42 1.06 -9.12
CA ALA A 380 -6.22 1.79 -9.52
C ALA A 380 -6.41 2.46 -10.89
N THR A 381 -6.92 1.70 -11.86
CA THR A 381 -7.17 2.21 -13.21
C THR A 381 -8.25 3.29 -13.23
N VAL A 382 -9.33 3.12 -12.46
CA VAL A 382 -10.34 4.19 -12.28
C VAL A 382 -9.69 5.47 -11.76
N ALA A 383 -8.83 5.36 -10.75
CA ALA A 383 -8.13 6.53 -10.19
C ALA A 383 -7.20 7.20 -11.22
N ALA A 384 -6.47 6.41 -12.02
CA ALA A 384 -5.60 6.92 -13.08
C ALA A 384 -6.41 7.62 -14.20
N LEU A 385 -7.52 7.01 -14.64
CA LEU A 385 -8.44 7.59 -15.64
C LEU A 385 -9.01 8.93 -15.18
N LEU A 386 -9.55 9.00 -13.97
CA LEU A 386 -10.10 10.23 -13.39
C LEU A 386 -9.02 11.28 -13.13
N GLY A 387 -7.80 10.84 -12.77
CA GLY A 387 -6.68 11.71 -12.47
C GLY A 387 -6.09 12.40 -13.70
N LEU A 388 -5.72 11.62 -14.73
CA LEU A 388 -5.14 12.14 -15.96
C LEU A 388 -6.19 12.68 -16.94
N GLY A 389 -7.36 12.07 -16.95
CA GLY A 389 -8.44 12.42 -17.90
C GLY A 389 -9.14 13.73 -17.60
N ALA A 390 -8.86 14.37 -16.45
CA ALA A 390 -9.41 15.67 -16.11
C ALA A 390 -8.98 16.78 -17.10
N ASP A 391 -7.75 16.68 -17.63
CA ASP A 391 -7.11 17.72 -18.42
C ASP A 391 -6.96 17.36 -19.90
N ARG A 392 -7.14 16.08 -20.26
CA ARG A 392 -6.90 15.57 -21.63
C ARG A 392 -7.68 14.30 -21.93
N ARG A 393 -7.77 13.90 -23.21
CA ARG A 393 -8.30 12.60 -23.59
C ARG A 393 -7.22 11.54 -23.50
N LEU A 394 -7.65 10.30 -23.23
CA LEU A 394 -6.76 9.17 -23.01
C LEU A 394 -7.00 8.07 -24.05
N VAL A 395 -5.94 7.49 -24.57
CA VAL A 395 -5.99 6.17 -25.16
C VAL A 395 -5.44 5.18 -24.12
N VAL A 396 -6.28 4.23 -23.71
CA VAL A 396 -5.97 3.40 -22.53
C VAL A 396 -5.70 1.97 -22.96
N ILE A 397 -4.60 1.40 -22.48
CA ILE A 397 -4.29 -0.02 -22.65
C ILE A 397 -4.72 -0.76 -21.40
N LEU A 398 -5.73 -1.66 -21.56
CA LEU A 398 -6.32 -2.46 -20.49
C LEU A 398 -6.10 -3.95 -20.76
N GLY A 399 -5.98 -4.76 -19.69
CA GLY A 399 -6.04 -6.20 -19.79
C GLY A 399 -4.93 -6.97 -19.11
N GLY A 400 -5.07 -8.29 -19.13
CA GLY A 400 -4.28 -9.26 -18.39
C GLY A 400 -5.16 -10.25 -17.65
N ASP A 401 -4.71 -10.71 -16.48
CA ASP A 401 -5.45 -11.59 -15.58
C ASP A 401 -6.26 -10.76 -14.54
N GLY A 402 -7.56 -10.69 -14.73
CA GLY A 402 -8.49 -9.93 -13.85
C GLY A 402 -8.79 -10.59 -12.52
N LYS A 403 -8.40 -11.84 -12.29
CA LYS A 403 -8.65 -12.58 -11.03
C LYS A 403 -10.11 -12.55 -10.58
N GLY A 404 -11.05 -12.56 -11.52
CA GLY A 404 -12.49 -12.53 -11.24
C GLY A 404 -13.03 -11.19 -10.73
N GLN A 405 -12.30 -10.07 -10.92
CA GLN A 405 -12.79 -8.74 -10.60
C GLN A 405 -13.98 -8.35 -11.48
N ASP A 406 -14.87 -7.53 -10.94
CA ASP A 406 -15.91 -6.84 -11.69
C ASP A 406 -15.33 -5.62 -12.41
N PHE A 407 -15.42 -5.59 -13.75
CA PHE A 407 -14.94 -4.49 -14.58
C PHE A 407 -15.98 -3.39 -14.82
N ALA A 408 -17.22 -3.56 -14.40
CA ALA A 408 -18.27 -2.55 -14.60
C ALA A 408 -17.91 -1.15 -14.08
N PRO A 409 -17.16 -0.96 -12.96
CA PRO A 409 -16.76 0.37 -12.51
C PRO A 409 -15.86 1.15 -13.48
N LEU A 410 -15.24 0.50 -14.47
CA LEU A 410 -14.44 1.17 -15.50
C LEU A 410 -15.30 1.90 -16.53
N ALA A 411 -16.54 1.48 -16.74
CA ALA A 411 -17.39 1.97 -17.83
C ALA A 411 -17.60 3.50 -17.78
N HIS A 412 -17.92 4.05 -16.61
CA HIS A 412 -18.17 5.49 -16.47
C HIS A 412 -16.90 6.33 -16.70
N PRO A 413 -15.75 6.07 -16.06
CA PRO A 413 -14.51 6.81 -16.33
C PRO A 413 -14.02 6.68 -17.78
N VAL A 414 -14.11 5.48 -18.36
CA VAL A 414 -13.76 5.26 -19.77
C VAL A 414 -14.64 6.11 -20.68
N LYS A 415 -15.95 6.08 -20.52
CA LYS A 415 -16.89 6.92 -21.30
C LYS A 415 -16.57 8.41 -21.19
N GLN A 416 -16.17 8.86 -20.00
CA GLN A 416 -15.93 10.27 -19.72
C GLN A 416 -14.59 10.75 -20.27
N HIS A 417 -13.53 9.94 -20.18
CA HIS A 417 -12.16 10.39 -20.38
C HIS A 417 -11.42 9.71 -21.54
N ALA A 418 -11.80 8.48 -21.91
CA ALA A 418 -11.09 7.78 -22.97
C ALA A 418 -11.51 8.26 -24.37
N ARG A 419 -10.55 8.36 -25.28
CA ARG A 419 -10.74 8.44 -26.72
C ARG A 419 -10.95 7.07 -27.32
N ALA A 420 -10.12 6.09 -26.92
CA ALA A 420 -10.18 4.71 -27.33
C ALA A 420 -9.60 3.82 -26.21
N VAL A 421 -9.89 2.52 -26.30
CA VAL A 421 -9.31 1.50 -25.43
C VAL A 421 -8.67 0.41 -26.28
N VAL A 422 -7.46 0.01 -25.93
CA VAL A 422 -6.77 -1.14 -26.53
C VAL A 422 -6.74 -2.26 -25.49
N LEU A 423 -7.24 -3.45 -25.87
CA LEU A 423 -7.43 -4.60 -25.00
C LEU A 423 -6.35 -5.65 -25.27
N ILE A 424 -5.73 -6.16 -24.22
CA ILE A 424 -4.71 -7.22 -24.27
C ILE A 424 -5.01 -8.33 -23.25
N GLY A 425 -4.41 -9.50 -23.45
CA GLY A 425 -4.37 -10.57 -22.43
C GLY A 425 -5.68 -11.35 -22.28
N ARG A 426 -5.67 -12.20 -21.25
CA ARG A 426 -6.67 -13.25 -21.05
C ARG A 426 -8.09 -12.74 -20.87
N ASP A 427 -8.28 -11.70 -20.08
CA ASP A 427 -9.61 -11.18 -19.73
C ASP A 427 -10.06 -9.99 -20.59
N ALA A 428 -9.42 -9.78 -21.77
CA ALA A 428 -9.86 -8.81 -22.78
C ALA A 428 -11.34 -9.00 -23.20
N PRO A 429 -11.88 -10.22 -23.36
CA PRO A 429 -13.30 -10.40 -23.68
C PRO A 429 -14.23 -9.88 -22.58
N ALA A 430 -13.91 -10.10 -21.29
CA ALA A 430 -14.70 -9.62 -20.16
C ALA A 430 -14.67 -8.09 -20.04
N LEU A 431 -13.49 -7.47 -20.27
CA LEU A 431 -13.34 -6.01 -20.36
C LEU A 431 -14.17 -5.44 -21.52
N ARG A 432 -14.14 -6.09 -22.69
CA ARG A 432 -14.94 -5.68 -23.86
C ARG A 432 -16.43 -5.70 -23.54
N GLU A 433 -16.92 -6.75 -22.88
CA GLU A 433 -18.32 -6.85 -22.45
C GLU A 433 -18.69 -5.71 -21.50
N ALA A 434 -17.89 -5.46 -20.46
CA ALA A 434 -18.13 -4.41 -19.46
C ALA A 434 -18.09 -2.99 -20.05
N LEU A 435 -17.35 -2.78 -21.15
CA LEU A 435 -17.18 -1.48 -21.80
C LEU A 435 -18.06 -1.28 -23.04
N SER A 436 -18.80 -2.30 -23.48
CA SER A 436 -19.57 -2.32 -24.74
C SER A 436 -20.56 -1.16 -24.90
N GLU A 437 -21.18 -0.73 -23.78
CA GLU A 437 -22.18 0.34 -23.78
C GLU A 437 -21.60 1.75 -23.57
N THR A 438 -20.27 1.87 -23.49
CA THR A 438 -19.64 3.18 -23.28
C THR A 438 -19.66 4.07 -24.52
N GLY A 439 -19.76 3.46 -25.71
CA GLY A 439 -19.64 4.13 -27.01
C GLY A 439 -18.19 4.52 -27.37
N VAL A 440 -17.21 4.14 -26.56
CA VAL A 440 -15.78 4.35 -26.83
C VAL A 440 -15.26 3.21 -27.74
N PRO A 441 -14.47 3.51 -28.79
CA PRO A 441 -13.87 2.48 -29.65
C PRO A 441 -13.00 1.50 -28.85
N LEU A 442 -13.20 0.20 -29.07
CA LEU A 442 -12.47 -0.89 -28.41
C LEU A 442 -11.70 -1.70 -29.46
N HIS A 443 -10.37 -1.77 -29.32
CA HIS A 443 -9.46 -2.45 -30.22
C HIS A 443 -8.79 -3.62 -29.48
N ASP A 444 -8.51 -4.73 -30.16
CA ASP A 444 -7.75 -5.84 -29.60
C ASP A 444 -6.32 -5.80 -30.13
N ALA A 445 -5.36 -6.16 -29.28
CA ALA A 445 -3.98 -6.38 -29.66
C ALA A 445 -3.45 -7.69 -29.08
N ALA A 446 -2.66 -8.42 -29.86
CA ALA A 446 -2.13 -9.71 -29.44
C ALA A 446 -0.90 -9.57 -28.51
N SER A 447 -0.24 -8.44 -28.53
CA SER A 447 0.93 -8.14 -27.71
C SER A 447 0.95 -6.69 -27.24
N LEU A 448 1.75 -6.39 -26.22
CA LEU A 448 1.87 -5.03 -25.73
C LEU A 448 2.55 -4.07 -26.71
N PRO A 449 3.60 -4.45 -27.48
CA PRO A 449 4.12 -3.60 -28.56
C PRO A 449 3.08 -3.27 -29.62
N GLU A 450 2.26 -4.25 -30.04
CA GLU A 450 1.14 -4.01 -30.97
C GLU A 450 0.11 -3.05 -30.35
N ALA A 451 -0.17 -3.17 -29.04
CA ALA A 451 -1.08 -2.28 -28.34
C ALA A 451 -0.54 -0.83 -28.27
N VAL A 452 0.77 -0.65 -28.11
CA VAL A 452 1.41 0.68 -28.14
C VAL A 452 1.28 1.32 -29.50
N ASN A 453 1.53 0.58 -30.59
CA ASN A 453 1.38 1.07 -31.96
C ASN A 453 -0.08 1.43 -32.27
N ALA A 454 -1.02 0.55 -31.94
CA ALA A 454 -2.44 0.83 -32.08
C ALA A 454 -2.90 2.05 -31.27
N ALA A 455 -2.38 2.21 -30.05
CA ALA A 455 -2.68 3.37 -29.24
C ALA A 455 -2.12 4.67 -29.82
N SER A 456 -0.93 4.62 -30.42
CA SER A 456 -0.33 5.75 -31.15
C SER A 456 -1.20 6.19 -32.34
N ASP A 457 -1.66 5.23 -33.14
CA ASP A 457 -2.51 5.51 -34.31
C ASP A 457 -3.86 6.14 -33.94
N LEU A 458 -4.37 5.82 -32.74
CA LEU A 458 -5.67 6.30 -32.24
C LEU A 458 -5.56 7.62 -31.49
N ALA A 459 -4.39 7.99 -30.98
CA ALA A 459 -4.16 9.19 -30.23
C ALA A 459 -4.09 10.42 -31.15
N GLN A 460 -4.43 11.58 -30.61
CA GLN A 460 -4.30 12.88 -31.27
C GLN A 460 -3.39 13.79 -30.44
N ALA A 461 -2.79 14.79 -31.09
CA ALA A 461 -1.97 15.78 -30.40
C ALA A 461 -2.69 16.37 -29.17
N GLY A 462 -2.00 16.40 -28.03
CA GLY A 462 -2.55 16.80 -26.74
C GLY A 462 -3.24 15.68 -25.95
N ASP A 463 -3.39 14.47 -26.50
CA ASP A 463 -3.86 13.28 -25.76
C ASP A 463 -2.74 12.66 -24.91
N ALA A 464 -3.08 11.65 -24.14
CA ALA A 464 -2.11 10.76 -23.53
C ALA A 464 -2.44 9.30 -23.79
N VAL A 465 -1.39 8.47 -23.91
CA VAL A 465 -1.47 7.02 -23.90
C VAL A 465 -1.15 6.52 -22.49
N LEU A 466 -2.05 5.77 -21.90
CA LEU A 466 -1.94 5.27 -20.54
C LEU A 466 -1.95 3.73 -20.53
N LEU A 467 -0.85 3.10 -20.12
CA LEU A 467 -0.86 1.71 -19.68
C LEU A 467 -1.34 1.65 -18.24
N SER A 468 -2.62 1.37 -17.97
CA SER A 468 -3.17 1.12 -16.63
C SER A 468 -4.11 -0.08 -16.70
N PRO A 469 -3.57 -1.29 -16.59
CA PRO A 469 -4.18 -2.50 -17.13
C PRO A 469 -5.40 -3.02 -16.40
N ALA A 470 -5.71 -2.58 -15.18
CA ALA A 470 -6.77 -3.09 -14.29
C ALA A 470 -6.59 -4.58 -13.91
N CYS A 471 -5.61 -5.27 -14.46
CA CYS A 471 -5.39 -6.71 -14.37
C CYS A 471 -3.96 -7.03 -13.94
N ALA A 472 -3.77 -8.20 -13.31
CA ALA A 472 -2.44 -8.75 -13.10
C ALA A 472 -1.78 -9.11 -14.44
N SER A 473 -0.45 -9.28 -14.43
CA SER A 473 0.36 -9.42 -15.64
C SER A 473 0.79 -10.86 -15.95
N LEU A 474 0.48 -11.83 -15.06
CA LEU A 474 1.08 -13.16 -15.07
C LEU A 474 0.62 -14.07 -16.21
N ASP A 475 -0.39 -13.67 -16.96
CA ASP A 475 -0.87 -14.36 -18.18
C ASP A 475 0.03 -14.10 -19.40
N MET A 476 0.69 -12.94 -19.47
CA MET A 476 1.53 -12.52 -20.60
C MET A 476 2.98 -12.20 -20.18
N PHE A 477 3.25 -11.88 -18.92
CA PHE A 477 4.54 -11.39 -18.45
C PHE A 477 4.97 -12.10 -17.15
N ARG A 478 6.26 -12.06 -16.83
CA ARG A 478 6.81 -12.61 -15.58
C ARG A 478 6.25 -11.93 -14.33
N ASN A 479 6.02 -10.63 -14.40
CA ASN A 479 5.45 -9.77 -13.36
C ASN A 479 5.09 -8.41 -13.96
N TYR A 480 4.54 -7.50 -13.14
CA TYR A 480 4.16 -6.15 -13.58
C TYR A 480 5.37 -5.28 -14.01
N ALA A 481 6.55 -5.47 -13.41
CA ALA A 481 7.75 -4.72 -13.80
C ALA A 481 8.21 -5.14 -15.21
N HIS A 482 8.19 -6.43 -15.53
CA HIS A 482 8.47 -6.91 -16.89
C HIS A 482 7.45 -6.38 -17.91
N ARG A 483 6.17 -6.24 -17.55
CA ARG A 483 5.18 -5.59 -18.41
C ARG A 483 5.53 -4.13 -18.66
N ALA A 484 5.97 -3.41 -17.63
CA ALA A 484 6.43 -2.03 -17.74
C ALA A 484 7.67 -1.91 -18.63
N GLU A 485 8.68 -2.78 -18.45
CA GLU A 485 9.88 -2.83 -19.30
C GLU A 485 9.49 -2.94 -20.78
N VAL A 486 8.62 -3.89 -21.13
CA VAL A 486 8.14 -4.09 -22.50
C VAL A 486 7.37 -2.88 -23.04
N PHE A 487 6.58 -2.20 -22.18
CA PHE A 487 5.88 -0.97 -22.56
C PHE A 487 6.85 0.16 -22.86
N VAL A 488 7.82 0.39 -21.96
CA VAL A 488 8.83 1.45 -22.11
C VAL A 488 9.68 1.21 -23.36
N GLU A 489 10.13 -0.03 -23.60
CA GLU A 489 10.88 -0.41 -24.81
C GLU A 489 10.06 -0.14 -26.09
N ALA A 490 8.78 -0.51 -26.10
CA ALA A 490 7.91 -0.25 -27.25
C ALA A 490 7.70 1.24 -27.52
N VAL A 491 7.50 2.05 -26.47
CA VAL A 491 7.37 3.52 -26.60
C VAL A 491 8.67 4.16 -27.09
N GLN A 492 9.82 3.68 -26.58
CA GLN A 492 11.14 4.19 -27.04
C GLN A 492 11.42 3.82 -28.50
N ALA A 493 11.05 2.60 -28.92
CA ALA A 493 11.18 2.20 -30.32
C ALA A 493 10.32 3.09 -31.24
N LEU A 494 9.08 3.35 -30.84
CA LEU A 494 8.18 4.27 -31.56
C LEU A 494 8.78 5.71 -31.64
N ALA A 495 9.34 6.22 -30.56
CA ALA A 495 9.98 7.54 -30.54
C ALA A 495 11.21 7.61 -31.47
N GLN A 496 11.99 6.52 -31.58
CA GLN A 496 13.14 6.45 -32.48
C GLN A 496 12.71 6.36 -33.96
N GLU A 497 11.70 5.57 -34.29
CA GLU A 497 11.16 5.47 -35.66
C GLU A 497 10.64 6.81 -36.16
N GLU A 498 10.05 7.61 -35.28
CA GLU A 498 9.49 8.92 -35.56
C GLU A 498 10.52 10.08 -35.45
N GLY A 499 11.79 9.79 -35.12
CA GLY A 499 12.87 10.77 -35.06
C GLY A 499 12.76 11.78 -33.92
N VAL A 500 12.07 11.43 -32.84
CA VAL A 500 11.80 12.30 -31.66
C VAL A 500 12.68 11.92 -30.47
N ALA A 501 13.71 11.09 -30.66
CA ALA A 501 14.62 10.62 -29.59
C ALA A 501 15.74 11.63 -29.27
#